data_f4a6827daf78db336b5e7167f767e34f
#
_entry.id   f4a6827daf78db336b5e7167f767e34f
#
_cell.length_a   1.000
_cell.length_b   1.000
_cell.length_c   1.000
_cell.angle_alpha   90.00
_cell.angle_beta   90.00
_cell.angle_gamma   90.00
#
_symmetry.space_group_name_H-M   'P 1'
#
loop_
_entity.id
_entity.type
_entity.pdbx_description
1 polymer ?
#
loop_
_entity_poly.entity_id
_entity_poly.type
_entity_poly.pdbx_seq_one_letter_code
_entity_poly.pdbx_strand_id
1 'polypeptide(L)'
;MNSNNWNTWRSYLEELVDPKSIDTSNLLSKSSLSEDIWTDNEQIKPEILQAALRIAQEYFEDLKLNPNVKIKDITLTGSLASYNWSDMSDFDLHILIDFNQLDNRDLLEDYLRQKSRIWNITHKILLKGFEVEIYVQDSNEPHYTAGEYSLMENKWIKRPSRTRLNVNYEVVKQKAAKIMEEIDDA
;
A
#
# COMPACT_ATOMS: atom_id res chain seq x y z
N MET A 1 0.66 -53.84 6.41
CA MET A 1 0.06 -52.52 6.30
C MET A 1 1.07 -51.52 6.80
N ASN A 2 1.52 -50.61 5.93
CA ASN A 2 2.71 -49.80 6.08
C ASN A 2 2.57 -48.74 7.20
N SER A 3 3.35 -48.89 8.26
CA SER A 3 3.51 -47.90 9.33
C SER A 3 4.15 -46.57 8.86
N ASN A 4 4.72 -46.54 7.66
CA ASN A 4 5.39 -45.37 7.11
C ASN A 4 4.44 -44.24 6.65
N ASN A 5 3.17 -44.57 6.36
CA ASN A 5 2.22 -43.56 5.87
C ASN A 5 1.71 -42.61 6.98
N TRP A 6 1.64 -43.12 8.22
CA TRP A 6 1.21 -42.30 9.37
C TRP A 6 2.25 -41.27 9.82
N ASN A 7 3.54 -41.56 9.66
CA ASN A 7 4.62 -40.63 10.01
C ASN A 7 4.73 -39.51 8.98
N THR A 8 4.42 -39.77 7.70
CA THR A 8 4.38 -38.77 6.65
C THR A 8 3.20 -37.81 6.86
N TRP A 9 2.01 -38.32 7.24
CA TRP A 9 0.88 -37.48 7.57
C TRP A 9 1.09 -36.65 8.85
N ARG A 10 1.86 -37.20 9.81
CA ARG A 10 2.19 -36.47 11.03
C ARG A 10 3.19 -35.36 10.79
N SER A 11 4.18 -35.53 9.92
CA SER A 11 5.09 -34.46 9.54
C SER A 11 4.36 -33.34 8.75
N TYR A 12 3.40 -33.70 7.89
CA TYR A 12 2.51 -32.72 7.24
C TYR A 12 1.65 -31.94 8.25
N LEU A 13 1.18 -32.57 9.31
CA LEU A 13 0.40 -31.90 10.37
C LEU A 13 1.28 -31.06 11.32
N GLU A 14 2.59 -31.35 11.38
CA GLU A 14 3.57 -30.57 12.15
C GLU A 14 4.10 -29.36 11.37
N GLU A 15 3.94 -29.31 10.04
CA GLU A 15 4.22 -28.16 9.17
C GLU A 15 3.08 -27.13 9.13
N LEU A 16 1.91 -27.44 9.67
CA LEU A 16 0.81 -26.47 9.74
C LEU A 16 1.20 -25.29 10.64
N VAL A 17 1.08 -24.10 10.12
CA VAL A 17 1.35 -22.88 10.89
C VAL A 17 0.38 -22.81 12.09
N ASP A 18 0.93 -22.88 13.31
CA ASP A 18 0.12 -22.74 14.52
C ASP A 18 -0.48 -21.31 14.54
N PRO A 19 -1.81 -21.15 14.44
CA PRO A 19 -2.45 -19.84 14.48
C PRO A 19 -2.05 -19.01 15.71
N LYS A 20 -1.69 -19.68 16.84
CA LYS A 20 -1.27 -18.98 18.06
C LYS A 20 0.10 -18.32 17.92
N SER A 21 0.96 -18.82 17.02
CA SER A 21 2.28 -18.26 16.77
C SER A 21 2.23 -16.99 15.94
N ILE A 22 1.11 -16.68 15.28
CA ILE A 22 0.97 -15.52 14.40
C ILE A 22 0.91 -14.24 15.23
N ASP A 23 1.87 -13.35 14.99
CA ASP A 23 1.88 -12.02 15.60
C ASP A 23 0.86 -11.12 14.90
N THR A 24 -0.08 -10.61 15.68
CA THR A 24 -1.10 -9.66 15.22
C THR A 24 -0.89 -8.25 15.76
N SER A 25 0.25 -7.96 16.37
CA SER A 25 0.57 -6.65 16.94
C SER A 25 0.51 -5.52 15.89
N ASN A 26 0.86 -5.84 14.63
CA ASN A 26 0.81 -4.91 13.51
C ASN A 26 -0.62 -4.49 13.10
N LEU A 27 -1.65 -5.22 13.55
CA LEU A 27 -3.05 -4.85 13.34
C LEU A 27 -3.55 -3.81 14.35
N LEU A 28 -2.75 -3.50 15.37
CA LEU A 28 -3.10 -2.50 16.37
C LEU A 28 -2.78 -1.10 15.82
N SER A 29 -3.77 -0.20 15.88
CA SER A 29 -3.54 1.20 15.55
C SER A 29 -2.48 1.81 16.45
N LYS A 30 -1.53 2.51 15.85
CA LYS A 30 -0.49 3.27 16.56
C LYS A 30 -1.08 4.50 17.26
N SER A 31 -0.34 5.04 18.21
CA SER A 31 -0.71 6.28 18.91
C SER A 31 -0.43 7.55 18.10
N SER A 32 0.45 7.46 17.09
CA SER A 32 0.89 8.56 16.23
C SER A 32 1.06 8.08 14.79
N LEU A 33 1.12 9.01 13.86
CA LEU A 33 1.63 8.76 12.52
C LEU A 33 3.12 8.41 12.58
N SER A 34 3.68 7.82 11.51
CA SER A 34 5.10 7.46 11.46
C SER A 34 5.98 8.70 11.61
N GLU A 35 6.86 8.70 12.62
CA GLU A 35 7.81 9.79 12.86
C GLU A 35 8.86 9.91 11.75
N ASP A 36 9.08 8.89 10.93
CA ASP A 36 9.99 8.96 9.79
C ASP A 36 9.44 9.83 8.67
N ILE A 37 8.11 9.84 8.50
CA ILE A 37 7.40 10.54 7.43
C ILE A 37 6.82 11.87 7.90
N TRP A 38 6.26 11.92 9.10
CA TRP A 38 5.48 13.05 9.61
C TRP A 38 6.20 13.82 10.70
N THR A 39 5.93 15.11 10.78
CA THR A 39 6.30 15.96 11.92
C THR A 39 5.28 15.81 13.05
N ASP A 40 5.58 16.34 14.25
CA ASP A 40 4.67 16.36 15.40
C ASP A 40 3.32 17.08 15.10
N ASN A 41 3.32 17.98 14.13
CA ASN A 41 2.11 18.69 13.69
C ASN A 41 1.34 17.95 12.57
N GLU A 42 1.68 16.68 12.31
CA GLU A 42 1.11 15.85 11.25
C GLU A 42 1.23 16.50 9.85
N GLN A 43 2.32 17.23 9.62
CA GLN A 43 2.73 17.68 8.29
C GLN A 43 3.81 16.73 7.77
N ILE A 44 3.79 16.45 6.47
CA ILE A 44 4.85 15.65 5.87
C ILE A 44 6.19 16.38 5.99
N LYS A 45 7.27 15.66 6.27
CA LYS A 45 8.60 16.25 6.36
C LYS A 45 9.04 16.82 5.01
N PRO A 46 9.66 18.01 4.96
CA PRO A 46 10.01 18.66 3.69
C PRO A 46 10.87 17.80 2.75
N GLU A 47 11.83 17.06 3.31
CA GLU A 47 12.69 16.17 2.52
C GLU A 47 11.92 14.99 1.91
N ILE A 48 10.92 14.47 2.63
CA ILE A 48 10.02 13.42 2.13
C ILE A 48 9.13 13.96 1.02
N LEU A 49 8.52 15.11 1.25
CA LEU A 49 7.68 15.80 0.27
C LEU A 49 8.43 16.01 -1.06
N GLN A 50 9.64 16.57 -1.00
CA GLN A 50 10.44 16.83 -2.19
C GLN A 50 10.83 15.55 -2.93
N ALA A 51 11.21 14.50 -2.19
CA ALA A 51 11.57 13.22 -2.79
C ALA A 51 10.36 12.56 -3.46
N ALA A 52 9.21 12.52 -2.79
CA ALA A 52 7.99 11.91 -3.32
C ALA A 52 7.48 12.64 -4.58
N LEU A 53 7.47 13.98 -4.55
CA LEU A 53 7.07 14.79 -5.73
C LEU A 53 8.01 14.54 -6.92
N ARG A 54 9.32 14.44 -6.70
CA ARG A 54 10.28 14.15 -7.77
C ARG A 54 10.07 12.76 -8.36
N ILE A 55 9.91 11.74 -7.50
CA ILE A 55 9.66 10.36 -7.94
C ILE A 55 8.37 10.29 -8.79
N ALA A 56 7.30 10.91 -8.32
CA ALA A 56 6.03 10.95 -9.06
C ALA A 56 6.16 11.68 -10.41
N GLN A 57 6.88 12.79 -10.44
CA GLN A 57 7.08 13.56 -11.66
C GLN A 57 7.91 12.77 -12.69
N GLU A 58 9.03 12.15 -12.29
CA GLU A 58 9.87 11.31 -13.14
C GLU A 58 9.09 10.13 -13.71
N TYR A 59 8.29 9.46 -12.88
CA TYR A 59 7.41 8.39 -13.33
C TYR A 59 6.36 8.88 -14.34
N PHE A 60 5.70 10.01 -14.06
CA PHE A 60 4.69 10.57 -14.95
C PHE A 60 5.25 10.96 -16.32
N GLU A 61 6.46 11.50 -16.36
CA GLU A 61 7.16 11.83 -17.61
C GLU A 61 7.49 10.57 -18.43
N ASP A 62 7.84 9.45 -17.76
CA ASP A 62 8.10 8.17 -18.43
C ASP A 62 6.85 7.51 -19.04
N LEU A 63 5.66 7.87 -18.56
CA LEU A 63 4.39 7.40 -19.15
C LEU A 63 4.19 7.89 -20.58
N LYS A 64 4.81 9.01 -20.98
CA LYS A 64 4.75 9.61 -22.33
C LYS A 64 3.31 9.82 -22.80
N LEU A 65 2.45 10.26 -21.91
CA LEU A 65 1.07 10.58 -22.21
C LEU A 65 0.97 11.81 -23.12
N ASN A 66 -0.23 12.02 -23.69
CA ASN A 66 -0.52 13.25 -24.44
C ASN A 66 -0.17 14.48 -23.59
N PRO A 67 0.58 15.48 -24.13
CA PRO A 67 0.98 16.69 -23.38
C PRO A 67 -0.17 17.51 -22.77
N ASN A 68 -1.40 17.29 -23.20
CA ASN A 68 -2.59 17.93 -22.63
C ASN A 68 -3.02 17.29 -21.29
N VAL A 69 -2.64 16.03 -21.03
CA VAL A 69 -2.91 15.36 -19.77
C VAL A 69 -2.04 15.97 -18.68
N LYS A 70 -2.64 16.43 -17.60
CA LYS A 70 -1.94 17.09 -16.49
C LYS A 70 -2.21 16.39 -15.19
N ILE A 71 -1.21 16.36 -14.34
CA ILE A 71 -1.37 15.95 -12.95
C ILE A 71 -2.33 16.95 -12.28
N LYS A 72 -3.38 16.43 -11.65
CA LYS A 72 -4.33 17.21 -10.84
C LYS A 72 -3.84 17.32 -9.40
N ASP A 73 -3.35 16.22 -8.86
CA ASP A 73 -2.71 16.15 -7.55
C ASP A 73 -1.80 14.93 -7.48
N ILE A 74 -0.93 14.91 -6.50
CA ILE A 74 -0.14 13.76 -6.08
C ILE A 74 -0.46 13.56 -4.62
N THR A 75 -0.97 12.37 -4.25
CA THR A 75 -1.42 12.10 -2.89
C THR A 75 -0.66 10.94 -2.26
N LEU A 76 -0.42 11.03 -0.96
CA LEU A 76 0.00 9.93 -0.12
C LEU A 76 -1.24 9.34 0.56
N THR A 77 -1.42 8.04 0.42
CA THR A 77 -2.54 7.29 1.02
C THR A 77 -2.04 6.08 1.82
N GLY A 78 -2.88 5.08 2.00
CA GLY A 78 -2.49 3.82 2.60
C GLY A 78 -2.20 3.87 4.10
N SER A 79 -1.40 2.92 4.54
CA SER A 79 -1.11 2.75 5.97
C SER A 79 -0.26 3.88 6.54
N LEU A 80 0.71 4.41 5.77
CA LEU A 80 1.56 5.53 6.19
C LEU A 80 0.79 6.85 6.33
N ALA A 81 -0.34 7.01 5.62
CA ALA A 81 -1.27 8.13 5.80
C ALA A 81 -2.34 7.85 6.88
N SER A 82 -2.09 6.87 7.75
CA SER A 82 -3.02 6.48 8.82
C SER A 82 -2.29 6.04 10.08
N TYR A 83 -3.05 5.67 11.12
CA TYR A 83 -2.50 5.12 12.36
C TYR A 83 -2.29 3.60 12.30
N ASN A 84 -2.43 2.97 11.13
CA ASN A 84 -2.28 1.52 10.94
C ASN A 84 -0.94 1.15 10.27
N TRP A 85 0.03 2.06 10.30
CA TRP A 85 1.34 1.83 9.74
C TRP A 85 2.17 0.82 10.55
N SER A 86 3.11 0.18 9.90
CA SER A 86 4.13 -0.69 10.49
C SER A 86 5.44 -0.57 9.70
N ASP A 87 6.48 -1.23 10.17
CA ASP A 87 7.76 -1.30 9.45
C ASP A 87 7.66 -2.04 8.11
N MET A 88 6.55 -2.75 7.89
CA MET A 88 6.23 -3.45 6.63
C MET A 88 5.30 -2.63 5.72
N SER A 89 5.04 -1.37 6.05
CA SER A 89 4.19 -0.49 5.24
C SER A 89 4.92 -0.03 3.99
N ASP A 90 4.14 0.18 2.93
CA ASP A 90 4.61 0.81 1.70
C ASP A 90 4.29 2.29 1.70
N PHE A 91 5.00 3.06 0.88
CA PHE A 91 4.75 4.47 0.63
C PHE A 91 3.86 4.59 -0.61
N ASP A 92 2.53 4.54 -0.40
CA ASP A 92 1.50 4.53 -1.45
C ASP A 92 1.34 5.91 -2.10
N LEU A 93 1.94 6.12 -3.26
CA LEU A 93 1.98 7.37 -4.00
C LEU A 93 0.99 7.32 -5.17
N HIS A 94 -0.06 8.13 -5.11
CA HIS A 94 -1.10 8.20 -6.14
C HIS A 94 -0.96 9.48 -6.97
N ILE A 95 -0.85 9.32 -8.28
CA ILE A 95 -0.85 10.42 -9.25
C ILE A 95 -2.27 10.55 -9.81
N LEU A 96 -2.94 11.64 -9.48
CA LEU A 96 -4.31 11.90 -9.90
C LEU A 96 -4.31 12.66 -11.22
N ILE A 97 -4.96 12.10 -12.23
CA ILE A 97 -5.20 12.75 -13.52
C ILE A 97 -6.69 12.64 -13.89
N ASP A 98 -7.15 13.49 -14.76
CA ASP A 98 -8.51 13.44 -15.27
C ASP A 98 -8.59 12.46 -16.45
N PHE A 99 -9.16 11.30 -16.24
CA PHE A 99 -9.28 10.27 -17.29
C PHE A 99 -10.22 10.67 -18.44
N ASN A 100 -11.05 11.71 -18.26
CA ASN A 100 -11.81 12.26 -19.36
C ASN A 100 -10.94 13.00 -20.40
N GLN A 101 -9.68 13.28 -20.07
CA GLN A 101 -8.70 13.86 -21.00
C GLN A 101 -7.95 12.80 -21.79
N LEU A 102 -8.21 11.51 -21.54
CA LEU A 102 -7.56 10.40 -22.21
C LEU A 102 -8.36 9.97 -23.45
N ASP A 103 -7.66 9.83 -24.56
CA ASP A 103 -8.21 9.14 -25.75
C ASP A 103 -8.31 7.63 -25.45
N ASN A 104 -9.45 7.00 -25.75
CA ASN A 104 -9.68 5.57 -25.48
C ASN A 104 -9.47 5.20 -23.98
N ARG A 105 -10.27 5.79 -23.11
CA ARG A 105 -10.19 5.68 -21.65
C ARG A 105 -9.88 4.26 -21.15
N ASP A 106 -10.66 3.26 -21.56
CA ASP A 106 -10.55 1.88 -21.06
C ASP A 106 -9.16 1.28 -21.37
N LEU A 107 -8.67 1.48 -22.60
CA LEU A 107 -7.36 0.98 -23.01
C LEU A 107 -6.24 1.67 -22.23
N LEU A 108 -6.34 2.97 -22.02
CA LEU A 108 -5.32 3.74 -21.31
C LEU A 108 -5.36 3.47 -19.81
N GLU A 109 -6.52 3.22 -19.22
CA GLU A 109 -6.62 2.79 -17.83
C GLU A 109 -5.89 1.46 -17.60
N ASP A 110 -6.12 0.47 -18.45
CA ASP A 110 -5.40 -0.81 -18.39
C ASP A 110 -3.90 -0.63 -18.62
N TYR A 111 -3.51 0.21 -19.56
CA TYR A 111 -2.10 0.55 -19.79
C TYR A 111 -1.45 1.17 -18.55
N LEU A 112 -2.07 2.16 -17.94
CA LEU A 112 -1.56 2.85 -16.74
C LEU A 112 -1.44 1.88 -15.56
N ARG A 113 -2.42 1.01 -15.36
CA ARG A 113 -2.40 -0.05 -14.35
C ARG A 113 -1.22 -1.01 -14.56
N GLN A 114 -1.00 -1.48 -15.78
CA GLN A 114 0.13 -2.37 -16.10
C GLN A 114 1.47 -1.64 -15.95
N LYS A 115 1.57 -0.38 -16.35
CA LYS A 115 2.77 0.43 -16.19
C LYS A 115 3.14 0.61 -14.71
N SER A 116 2.18 0.96 -13.86
CA SER A 116 2.40 1.06 -12.40
C SER A 116 2.87 -0.27 -11.83
N ARG A 117 2.21 -1.37 -12.19
CA ARG A 117 2.59 -2.71 -11.73
C ARG A 117 4.03 -3.08 -12.12
N ILE A 118 4.41 -2.87 -13.40
CA ILE A 118 5.76 -3.16 -13.87
C ILE A 118 6.77 -2.27 -13.13
N TRP A 119 6.47 -0.98 -12.98
CA TRP A 119 7.36 -0.04 -12.32
C TRP A 119 7.60 -0.46 -10.85
N ASN A 120 6.55 -0.75 -10.09
CA ASN A 120 6.62 -1.18 -8.69
C ASN A 120 7.42 -2.50 -8.52
N ILE A 121 7.36 -3.42 -9.50
CA ILE A 121 8.14 -4.65 -9.48
C ILE A 121 9.63 -4.38 -9.78
N THR A 122 9.92 -3.46 -10.70
CA THR A 122 11.28 -3.25 -11.23
C THR A 122 12.07 -2.16 -10.52
N HIS A 123 11.40 -1.21 -9.86
CA HIS A 123 12.03 -0.09 -9.16
C HIS A 123 11.81 -0.22 -7.64
N LYS A 124 12.83 -0.72 -6.96
CA LYS A 124 12.80 -0.86 -5.49
C LYS A 124 13.35 0.41 -4.83
N ILE A 125 12.58 1.49 -4.91
CA ILE A 125 12.95 2.78 -4.30
C ILE A 125 12.49 2.78 -2.85
N LEU A 126 13.42 3.10 -1.94
CA LEU A 126 13.13 3.22 -0.52
C LEU A 126 13.13 4.70 -0.11
N LEU A 127 12.07 5.11 0.56
CA LEU A 127 11.95 6.42 1.18
C LEU A 127 11.83 6.24 2.70
N LYS A 128 12.90 6.55 3.44
CA LYS A 128 13.02 6.25 4.89
C LYS A 128 12.81 4.78 5.27
N GLY A 129 13.18 3.87 4.38
CA GLY A 129 13.01 2.43 4.61
C GLY A 129 11.69 1.84 4.07
N PHE A 130 10.72 2.67 3.73
CA PHE A 130 9.46 2.24 3.11
C PHE A 130 9.60 2.16 1.60
N GLU A 131 9.14 1.05 1.00
CA GLU A 131 9.14 0.88 -0.45
C GLU A 131 8.10 1.82 -1.08
N VAL A 132 8.49 2.55 -2.13
CA VAL A 132 7.58 3.45 -2.84
C VAL A 132 6.80 2.66 -3.88
N GLU A 133 5.48 2.65 -3.75
CA GLU A 133 4.56 2.13 -4.75
C GLU A 133 3.80 3.27 -5.41
N ILE A 134 3.76 3.27 -6.75
CA ILE A 134 3.12 4.32 -7.53
C ILE A 134 1.90 3.78 -8.26
N TYR A 135 0.83 4.59 -8.23
CA TYR A 135 -0.43 4.33 -8.91
C TYR A 135 -0.90 5.58 -9.66
N VAL A 136 -1.46 5.39 -10.86
CA VAL A 136 -2.19 6.46 -11.56
C VAL A 136 -3.67 6.21 -11.41
N GLN A 137 -4.42 7.24 -11.02
CA GLN A 137 -5.83 7.12 -10.65
C GLN A 137 -6.65 8.28 -11.24
N ASP A 138 -7.93 8.00 -11.56
CA ASP A 138 -8.85 9.05 -12.02
C ASP A 138 -9.19 10.00 -10.89
N SER A 139 -8.92 11.27 -11.09
CA SER A 139 -9.27 12.33 -10.13
C SER A 139 -10.78 12.51 -9.91
N ASN A 140 -11.61 11.93 -10.78
CA ASN A 140 -13.07 12.02 -10.71
C ASN A 140 -13.69 10.83 -9.96
N GLU A 141 -12.89 9.82 -9.58
CA GLU A 141 -13.37 8.66 -8.84
C GLU A 141 -13.17 8.84 -7.33
N PRO A 142 -14.10 8.35 -6.50
CA PRO A 142 -13.95 8.44 -5.05
C PRO A 142 -12.82 7.55 -4.55
N HIS A 143 -11.97 8.10 -3.68
CA HIS A 143 -10.88 7.37 -3.06
C HIS A 143 -11.31 6.80 -1.70
N TYR A 144 -11.27 5.48 -1.58
CA TYR A 144 -11.61 4.77 -0.34
C TYR A 144 -10.33 4.49 0.46
N THR A 145 -9.89 5.47 1.23
CA THR A 145 -8.68 5.38 2.07
C THR A 145 -8.95 5.86 3.49
N ALA A 146 -8.15 5.40 4.46
CA ALA A 146 -8.25 5.82 5.86
C ALA A 146 -7.79 7.27 6.05
N GLY A 147 -6.73 7.67 5.36
CA GLY A 147 -6.21 9.03 5.31
C GLY A 147 -5.68 9.36 3.92
N GLU A 148 -5.74 10.63 3.52
CA GLU A 148 -5.27 11.12 2.23
C GLU A 148 -4.63 12.49 2.40
N TYR A 149 -3.39 12.62 1.92
CA TYR A 149 -2.61 13.85 2.02
C TYR A 149 -2.19 14.34 0.64
N SER A 150 -2.58 15.55 0.27
CA SER A 150 -2.09 16.20 -0.95
C SER A 150 -0.64 16.63 -0.76
N LEU A 151 0.25 16.10 -1.60
CA LEU A 151 1.65 16.50 -1.64
C LEU A 151 1.81 17.82 -2.41
N MET A 152 0.99 18.09 -3.43
CA MET A 152 1.08 19.34 -4.18
C MET A 152 0.60 20.54 -3.37
N GLU A 153 -0.45 20.36 -2.57
CA GLU A 153 -0.99 21.42 -1.71
C GLU A 153 -0.40 21.41 -0.28
N ASN A 154 0.40 20.36 0.05
CA ASN A 154 1.00 20.13 1.36
C ASN A 154 -0.02 20.19 2.50
N LYS A 155 -1.15 19.52 2.32
CA LYS A 155 -2.26 19.48 3.30
C LYS A 155 -3.04 18.18 3.28
N TRP A 156 -3.72 17.88 4.38
CA TRP A 156 -4.67 16.79 4.45
C TRP A 156 -5.92 17.08 3.61
N ILE A 157 -6.24 16.15 2.69
CA ILE A 157 -7.55 16.07 2.02
C ILE A 157 -8.51 15.36 2.98
N LYS A 158 -8.06 14.23 3.53
CA LYS A 158 -8.80 13.45 4.53
C LYS A 158 -7.87 13.09 5.67
N ARG A 159 -8.12 13.63 6.85
CA ARG A 159 -7.35 13.24 8.04
C ARG A 159 -7.73 11.84 8.49
N PRO A 160 -6.76 11.00 8.88
CA PRO A 160 -7.05 9.67 9.41
C PRO A 160 -7.79 9.79 10.75
N SER A 161 -8.72 8.88 10.98
CA SER A 161 -9.40 8.76 12.26
C SER A 161 -8.96 7.48 12.98
N ARG A 162 -8.87 7.56 14.32
CA ARG A 162 -8.61 6.39 15.17
C ARG A 162 -9.90 5.64 15.39
N THR A 163 -10.19 4.68 14.54
CA THR A 163 -11.33 3.80 14.75
C THR A 163 -10.85 2.53 15.45
N ARG A 164 -11.35 2.29 16.67
CA ARG A 164 -11.16 0.98 17.32
C ARG A 164 -12.03 -0.04 16.58
N LEU A 165 -11.39 -0.85 15.76
CA LEU A 165 -12.05 -2.01 15.18
C LEU A 165 -12.24 -3.08 16.27
N ASN A 166 -13.43 -3.61 16.40
CA ASN A 166 -13.68 -4.80 17.23
C ASN A 166 -13.24 -6.03 16.42
N VAL A 167 -11.95 -6.32 16.46
CA VAL A 167 -11.36 -7.43 15.70
C VAL A 167 -11.33 -8.68 16.56
N ASN A 168 -11.89 -9.76 16.04
CA ASN A 168 -11.69 -11.08 16.65
C ASN A 168 -10.34 -11.64 16.19
N TYR A 169 -9.29 -11.40 16.98
CA TYR A 169 -7.92 -11.81 16.67
C TYR A 169 -7.75 -13.32 16.46
N GLU A 170 -8.52 -14.15 17.15
CA GLU A 170 -8.47 -15.61 16.94
C GLU A 170 -8.94 -15.99 15.54
N VAL A 171 -10.01 -15.38 15.05
CA VAL A 171 -10.49 -15.60 13.67
C VAL A 171 -9.47 -15.07 12.64
N VAL A 172 -8.83 -13.93 12.92
CA VAL A 172 -7.78 -13.37 12.04
C VAL A 172 -6.59 -14.32 11.96
N LYS A 173 -6.10 -14.82 13.08
CA LYS A 173 -4.98 -15.78 13.14
C LYS A 173 -5.29 -17.07 12.40
N GLN A 174 -6.50 -17.62 12.57
CA GLN A 174 -6.93 -18.82 11.85
C GLN A 174 -6.97 -18.62 10.33
N LYS A 175 -7.48 -17.45 9.88
CA LYS A 175 -7.50 -17.10 8.44
C LYS A 175 -6.09 -16.89 7.89
N ALA A 176 -5.22 -16.22 8.65
CA ALA A 176 -3.84 -16.00 8.24
C ALA A 176 -3.08 -17.32 8.12
N ALA A 177 -3.19 -18.22 9.10
CA ALA A 177 -2.59 -19.55 9.04
C ALA A 177 -3.02 -20.30 7.78
N LYS A 178 -4.33 -20.29 7.47
CA LYS A 178 -4.85 -20.96 6.28
C LYS A 178 -4.29 -20.36 4.97
N ILE A 179 -4.15 -19.04 4.88
CA ILE A 179 -3.57 -18.38 3.70
C ILE A 179 -2.09 -18.75 3.57
N MET A 180 -1.35 -18.80 4.67
CA MET A 180 0.06 -19.20 4.67
C MET A 180 0.22 -20.64 4.17
N GLU A 181 -0.62 -21.57 4.60
CA GLU A 181 -0.66 -22.94 4.09
C GLU A 181 -0.95 -22.99 2.58
N GLU A 182 -1.95 -22.21 2.10
CA GLU A 182 -2.29 -22.16 0.67
C GLU A 182 -1.14 -21.56 -0.19
N ILE A 183 -0.30 -20.70 0.37
CA ILE A 183 0.88 -20.13 -0.31
C ILE A 183 2.00 -21.16 -0.37
N ASP A 184 2.23 -21.92 0.71
CA ASP A 184 3.29 -22.93 0.79
C ASP A 184 2.97 -24.14 -0.14
N ASP A 185 1.70 -24.40 -0.40
CA ASP A 185 1.23 -25.47 -1.31
C ASP A 185 1.27 -25.06 -2.81
N ALA A 186 1.58 -23.80 -3.16
CA ALA A 186 1.51 -23.25 -4.54
C ALA A 186 2.88 -23.32 -5.24
#